data_ef5b2aeb4f4cc370870084f2a3293efb
#
_entry.id   ef5b2aeb4f4cc370870084f2a3293efb
#
_cell.length_a   1.000
_cell.length_b   1.000
_cell.length_c   1.000
_cell.angle_alpha   90.00
_cell.angle_beta   90.00
_cell.angle_gamma   90.00
#
_symmetry.space_group_name_H-M   'P 1'
#
loop_
_entity.id
_entity.type
_entity.pdbx_description
1 polymer ?
#
loop_
_entity_poly.entity_id
_entity_poly.type
_entity_poly.pdbx_seq_one_letter_code
_entity_poly.pdbx_strand_id
1 'polypeptide(L)'
;GVAGAADAKVQLKLFEDGAVRDLALRDVIGAAERPIDTARLRQQIAGRRVLITGGGGSIGSELARKLAALGPSRLTLLDSSECNLYKMGLDLPQAVLALADVRDARSVQRWFEREMHEVAKHAAALKQVPLVEAFPCEGVLTNLGGLRNVAEAAQAIKADLVFVSTDKAVDPTGV
;
A
#
# COMPACT_ATOMS: atom_id res chain seq x y z
N GLY A 1 33.86 22.06 -3.67
CA GLY A 1 33.56 20.83 -2.95
C GLY A 1 32.40 21.08 -2.02
N VAL A 2 31.20 20.60 -2.38
CA VAL A 2 30.03 20.64 -1.48
C VAL A 2 30.10 19.35 -0.67
N ALA A 3 30.39 19.46 0.64
CA ALA A 3 30.34 18.36 1.55
C ALA A 3 28.87 17.93 1.72
N GLY A 4 28.60 16.65 1.47
CA GLY A 4 27.26 16.07 1.65
C GLY A 4 26.84 16.17 3.11
N ALA A 5 25.65 16.71 3.34
CA ALA A 5 24.97 16.62 4.62
C ALA A 5 24.63 15.13 4.84
N ALA A 6 25.35 14.50 5.77
CA ALA A 6 25.01 13.19 6.27
C ALA A 6 23.64 13.29 6.96
N ASP A 7 22.70 12.44 6.57
CA ASP A 7 21.41 12.26 7.23
C ASP A 7 21.66 11.99 8.74
N ALA A 8 21.52 13.02 9.55
CA ALA A 8 21.54 12.89 10.99
C ALA A 8 20.26 12.18 11.42
N LYS A 9 20.29 10.85 11.53
CA LYS A 9 19.22 10.10 12.17
C LYS A 9 19.17 10.54 13.63
N VAL A 10 18.13 11.30 13.99
CA VAL A 10 17.85 11.64 15.37
C VAL A 10 17.44 10.33 16.07
N GLN A 11 18.34 9.75 16.84
CA GLN A 11 18.05 8.63 17.73
C GLN A 11 17.46 9.17 19.03
N LEU A 12 16.15 9.01 19.20
CA LEU A 12 15.50 9.26 20.49
C LEU A 12 15.71 8.04 21.39
N LYS A 13 16.18 8.29 22.62
CA LYS A 13 16.45 7.26 23.63
C LYS A 13 15.60 7.48 24.86
N LEU A 14 15.11 6.43 25.47
CA LEU A 14 14.44 6.46 26.78
C LEU A 14 15.37 6.00 27.87
N PHE A 15 15.23 6.61 29.07
CA PHE A 15 15.87 6.14 30.32
C PHE A 15 14.86 5.26 31.07
N GLU A 16 15.17 3.99 31.22
CA GLU A 16 14.37 3.04 31.96
C GLU A 16 15.33 2.22 32.84
N ASP A 17 15.05 2.15 34.14
CA ASP A 17 15.85 1.42 35.14
C ASP A 17 17.36 1.70 35.11
N GLY A 18 17.76 2.94 34.81
CA GLY A 18 19.16 3.36 34.75
C GLY A 18 19.91 2.95 33.47
N ALA A 19 19.23 2.30 32.53
CA ALA A 19 19.75 1.96 31.21
C ALA A 19 19.14 2.84 30.11
N VAL A 20 19.97 3.16 29.11
CA VAL A 20 19.51 3.90 27.90
C VAL A 20 19.18 2.88 26.81
N ARG A 21 17.95 2.86 26.36
CA ARG A 21 17.52 2.04 25.23
C ARG A 21 16.97 2.88 24.07
N ASP A 22 17.00 2.33 22.88
CA ASP A 22 16.39 2.96 21.73
C ASP A 22 14.87 3.02 21.89
N LEU A 23 14.26 4.15 21.49
CA LEU A 23 12.82 4.36 21.53
C LEU A 23 12.15 3.44 20.51
N ALA A 24 11.31 2.52 20.97
CA ALA A 24 10.49 1.71 20.08
C ALA A 24 9.18 2.44 19.72
N LEU A 25 8.59 2.11 18.58
CA LEU A 25 7.33 2.71 18.12
C LEU A 25 6.20 2.55 19.18
N ARG A 26 6.17 1.43 19.88
CA ARG A 26 5.24 1.16 21.01
C ARG A 26 5.33 2.19 22.14
N ASP A 27 6.52 2.73 22.39
CA ASP A 27 6.75 3.71 23.47
C ASP A 27 6.15 5.08 23.11
N VAL A 28 6.08 5.36 21.80
CA VAL A 28 5.50 6.60 21.27
C VAL A 28 3.98 6.49 21.16
N ILE A 29 3.48 5.34 20.71
CA ILE A 29 2.04 5.14 20.43
C ILE A 29 1.30 4.74 21.71
N GLY A 30 2.00 4.21 22.74
CA GLY A 30 1.39 3.75 23.99
C GLY A 30 0.45 2.53 23.83
N ALA A 31 0.49 1.88 22.68
CA ALA A 31 -0.33 0.71 22.37
C ALA A 31 0.56 -0.51 22.14
N ALA A 32 0.18 -1.64 22.73
CA ALA A 32 0.82 -2.92 22.43
C ALA A 32 0.58 -3.30 20.97
N GLU A 33 1.63 -3.73 20.27
CA GLU A 33 1.48 -4.31 18.93
C GLU A 33 0.57 -5.54 19.01
N ARG A 34 -0.49 -5.55 18.20
CA ARG A 34 -1.31 -6.75 18.07
C ARG A 34 -0.52 -7.79 17.31
N PRO A 35 -0.36 -9.00 17.84
CA PRO A 35 0.34 -10.06 17.13
C PRO A 35 -0.39 -10.38 15.83
N ILE A 36 0.35 -10.35 14.72
CA ILE A 36 -0.16 -10.72 13.42
C ILE A 36 -0.07 -12.24 13.29
N ASP A 37 -1.19 -12.90 12.98
CA ASP A 37 -1.20 -14.32 12.65
C ASP A 37 -0.53 -14.55 11.28
N THR A 38 0.77 -14.66 11.30
CA THR A 38 1.60 -14.84 10.11
C THR A 38 1.30 -16.17 9.41
N ALA A 39 0.91 -17.21 10.16
CA ALA A 39 0.58 -18.52 9.59
C ALA A 39 -0.69 -18.42 8.73
N ARG A 40 -1.73 -17.78 9.25
CA ARG A 40 -2.97 -17.51 8.53
C ARG A 40 -2.75 -16.62 7.29
N LEU A 41 -1.95 -15.57 7.43
CA LEU A 41 -1.60 -14.72 6.28
C LEU A 41 -0.84 -15.50 5.20
N ARG A 42 0.09 -16.36 5.60
CA ARG A 42 0.82 -17.19 4.64
C ARG A 42 -0.12 -18.12 3.89
N GLN A 43 -1.09 -18.74 4.54
CA GLN A 43 -2.10 -19.57 3.88
C GLN A 43 -2.92 -18.80 2.83
N GLN A 44 -3.16 -17.52 3.05
CA GLN A 44 -3.92 -16.67 2.13
C GLN A 44 -3.10 -16.14 0.95
N ILE A 45 -1.78 -16.13 1.06
CA ILE A 45 -0.89 -15.43 0.09
C ILE A 45 0.06 -16.38 -0.63
N ALA A 46 0.60 -17.39 0.07
CA ALA A 46 1.60 -18.28 -0.51
C ALA A 46 1.07 -18.97 -1.77
N GLY A 47 1.86 -18.95 -2.83
CA GLY A 47 1.52 -19.55 -4.12
C GLY A 47 0.44 -18.82 -4.92
N ARG A 48 -0.19 -17.76 -4.37
CA ARG A 48 -1.26 -17.00 -5.05
C ARG A 48 -0.71 -15.84 -5.87
N ARG A 49 -1.46 -15.43 -6.89
CA ARG A 49 -1.18 -14.23 -7.69
C ARG A 49 -1.84 -13.02 -7.01
N VAL A 50 -1.00 -12.09 -6.57
CA VAL A 50 -1.42 -10.93 -5.75
C VAL A 50 -1.22 -9.64 -6.51
N LEU A 51 -2.23 -8.77 -6.51
CA LEU A 51 -2.15 -7.40 -7.01
C LEU A 51 -2.22 -6.41 -5.83
N ILE A 52 -1.39 -5.38 -5.88
CA ILE A 52 -1.48 -4.22 -4.97
C ILE A 52 -1.64 -2.97 -5.82
N THR A 53 -2.76 -2.27 -5.71
CA THR A 53 -2.93 -0.95 -6.32
C THR A 53 -2.46 0.14 -5.35
N GLY A 54 -1.89 1.22 -5.87
CA GLY A 54 -1.13 2.16 -5.05
C GLY A 54 0.16 1.54 -4.50
N GLY A 55 0.72 0.56 -5.25
CA GLY A 55 1.85 -0.27 -4.83
C GLY A 55 3.14 0.51 -4.58
N GLY A 56 3.29 1.70 -5.15
CA GLY A 56 4.41 2.61 -4.90
C GLY A 56 4.18 3.60 -3.76
N GLY A 57 2.95 3.71 -3.25
CA GLY A 57 2.61 4.58 -2.12
C GLY A 57 3.14 4.07 -0.79
N SER A 58 3.01 4.89 0.28
CA SER A 58 3.55 4.55 1.61
C SER A 58 2.99 3.24 2.17
N ILE A 59 1.67 3.04 2.08
CA ILE A 59 1.01 1.82 2.56
C ILE A 59 1.24 0.67 1.58
N GLY A 60 1.04 0.90 0.28
CA GLY A 60 1.18 -0.12 -0.74
C GLY A 60 2.59 -0.72 -0.81
N SER A 61 3.62 0.09 -0.69
CA SER A 61 5.02 -0.37 -0.70
C SER A 61 5.35 -1.23 0.51
N GLU A 62 4.87 -0.86 1.70
CA GLU A 62 5.07 -1.66 2.91
C GLU A 62 4.29 -2.98 2.85
N LEU A 63 3.05 -2.95 2.34
CA LEU A 63 2.31 -4.19 2.06
C LEU A 63 3.05 -5.08 1.06
N ALA A 64 3.61 -4.50 0.00
CA ALA A 64 4.36 -5.25 -1.01
C ALA A 64 5.55 -5.99 -0.41
N ARG A 65 6.36 -5.34 0.43
CA ARG A 65 7.49 -5.97 1.12
C ARG A 65 7.05 -7.12 2.02
N LYS A 66 6.01 -6.88 2.83
CA LYS A 66 5.49 -7.90 3.76
C LYS A 66 4.87 -9.10 3.02
N LEU A 67 4.09 -8.84 1.96
CA LEU A 67 3.47 -9.91 1.19
C LEU A 67 4.47 -10.68 0.33
N ALA A 68 5.51 -10.02 -0.21
CA ALA A 68 6.60 -10.70 -0.93
C ALA A 68 7.28 -11.76 -0.07
N ALA A 69 7.48 -11.50 1.23
CA ALA A 69 8.08 -12.44 2.17
C ALA A 69 7.19 -13.67 2.47
N LEU A 70 5.91 -13.63 2.13
CA LEU A 70 4.97 -14.74 2.32
C LEU A 70 4.96 -15.73 1.14
N GLY A 71 5.71 -15.47 0.06
CA GLY A 71 5.89 -16.38 -1.07
C GLY A 71 4.68 -16.43 -2.02
N PRO A 72 4.15 -15.30 -2.51
CA PRO A 72 3.18 -15.32 -3.59
C PRO A 72 3.84 -15.91 -4.86
N SER A 73 3.06 -16.57 -5.71
CA SER A 73 3.56 -17.04 -7.02
C SER A 73 3.81 -15.87 -7.98
N ARG A 74 3.08 -14.78 -7.79
CA ARG A 74 3.24 -13.54 -8.54
C ARG A 74 2.77 -12.35 -7.69
N LEU A 75 3.58 -11.30 -7.65
CA LEU A 75 3.25 -10.03 -7.02
C LEU A 75 3.27 -8.92 -8.07
N THR A 76 2.12 -8.29 -8.29
CA THR A 76 1.97 -7.16 -9.22
C THR A 76 1.74 -5.88 -8.43
N LEU A 77 2.51 -4.84 -8.74
CA LEU A 77 2.39 -3.51 -8.14
C LEU A 77 1.85 -2.55 -9.20
N LEU A 78 0.62 -2.08 -9.02
CA LEU A 78 -0.02 -1.12 -9.91
C LEU A 78 0.00 0.27 -9.26
N ASP A 79 0.55 1.24 -9.97
CA ASP A 79 0.59 2.65 -9.53
C ASP A 79 0.62 3.58 -10.73
N SER A 80 0.11 4.79 -10.58
CA SER A 80 0.18 5.83 -11.60
C SER A 80 1.50 6.62 -11.56
N SER A 81 2.27 6.51 -10.48
CA SER A 81 3.55 7.16 -10.32
C SER A 81 4.69 6.29 -10.84
N GLU A 82 5.24 6.66 -12.00
CA GLU A 82 6.44 6.01 -12.56
C GLU A 82 7.59 5.99 -11.56
N CYS A 83 7.87 7.14 -10.93
CA CYS A 83 8.97 7.26 -9.98
C CYS A 83 8.84 6.30 -8.78
N ASN A 84 7.63 6.15 -8.25
CA ASN A 84 7.38 5.24 -7.13
C ASN A 84 7.50 3.77 -7.57
N LEU A 85 6.96 3.42 -8.74
CA LEU A 85 7.11 2.07 -9.29
C LEU A 85 8.58 1.72 -9.57
N TYR A 86 9.34 2.65 -10.13
CA TYR A 86 10.77 2.43 -10.37
C TYR A 86 11.52 2.10 -9.07
N LYS A 87 11.27 2.86 -8.00
CA LYS A 87 11.86 2.58 -6.67
C LYS A 87 11.47 1.19 -6.15
N MET A 88 10.19 0.83 -6.33
CA MET A 88 9.73 -0.51 -5.93
C MET A 88 10.34 -1.62 -6.76
N GLY A 89 10.62 -1.40 -8.04
CA GLY A 89 11.34 -2.35 -8.89
C GLY A 89 12.79 -2.60 -8.45
N LEU A 90 13.45 -1.59 -7.89
CA LEU A 90 14.79 -1.75 -7.29
C LEU A 90 14.72 -2.52 -5.97
N ASP A 91 13.68 -2.29 -5.19
CA ASP A 91 13.48 -2.91 -3.88
C ASP A 91 12.97 -4.36 -3.98
N LEU A 92 12.07 -4.62 -4.93
CA LEU A 92 11.45 -5.92 -5.19
C LEU A 92 11.61 -6.32 -6.68
N PRO A 93 12.82 -6.72 -7.11
CA PRO A 93 13.09 -6.99 -8.54
C PRO A 93 12.23 -8.12 -9.14
N GLN A 94 11.67 -8.99 -8.31
CA GLN A 94 10.79 -10.07 -8.73
C GLN A 94 9.33 -9.63 -8.94
N ALA A 95 8.96 -8.40 -8.51
CA ALA A 95 7.60 -7.90 -8.67
C ALA A 95 7.34 -7.46 -10.12
N VAL A 96 6.13 -7.68 -10.59
CA VAL A 96 5.64 -7.13 -11.86
C VAL A 96 5.20 -5.69 -11.64
N LEU A 97 5.78 -4.76 -12.39
CA LEU A 97 5.42 -3.35 -12.31
C LEU A 97 4.36 -3.02 -13.36
N ALA A 98 3.23 -2.49 -12.90
CA ALA A 98 2.09 -2.11 -13.71
C ALA A 98 1.89 -0.58 -13.64
N LEU A 99 2.45 0.15 -14.60
CA LEU A 99 2.21 1.58 -14.70
C LEU A 99 0.79 1.82 -15.25
N ALA A 100 -0.14 2.16 -14.37
CA ALA A 100 -1.54 2.38 -14.71
C ALA A 100 -2.23 3.24 -13.64
N ASP A 101 -3.29 3.95 -14.05
CA ASP A 101 -4.14 4.73 -13.16
C ASP A 101 -5.41 3.92 -12.82
N VAL A 102 -5.78 3.83 -11.55
CA VAL A 102 -7.00 3.15 -11.10
C VAL A 102 -8.28 3.78 -11.64
N ARG A 103 -8.23 5.04 -12.09
CA ARG A 103 -9.33 5.75 -12.75
C ARG A 103 -9.62 5.22 -14.15
N ASP A 104 -8.64 4.58 -14.80
CA ASP A 104 -8.83 3.93 -16.11
C ASP A 104 -9.31 2.49 -15.93
N ALA A 105 -10.64 2.32 -15.98
CA ALA A 105 -11.30 1.02 -15.85
C ALA A 105 -10.75 -0.04 -16.82
N ARG A 106 -10.48 0.36 -18.08
CA ARG A 106 -9.98 -0.58 -19.10
C ARG A 106 -8.58 -1.06 -18.79
N SER A 107 -7.71 -0.17 -18.30
CA SER A 107 -6.35 -0.52 -17.91
C SER A 107 -6.36 -1.44 -16.69
N VAL A 108 -7.18 -1.14 -15.69
CA VAL A 108 -7.36 -1.98 -14.50
C VAL A 108 -7.84 -3.37 -14.90
N GLN A 109 -8.92 -3.45 -15.69
CA GLN A 109 -9.49 -4.73 -16.15
C GLN A 109 -8.44 -5.57 -16.89
N ARG A 110 -7.70 -4.98 -17.85
CA ARG A 110 -6.63 -5.69 -18.58
C ARG A 110 -5.58 -6.29 -17.67
N TRP A 111 -5.17 -5.59 -16.60
CA TRP A 111 -4.20 -6.12 -15.65
C TRP A 111 -4.76 -7.29 -14.85
N PHE A 112 -6.03 -7.23 -14.43
CA PHE A 112 -6.68 -8.34 -13.72
C PHE A 112 -6.79 -9.58 -14.62
N GLU A 113 -7.26 -9.42 -15.85
CA GLU A 113 -7.43 -10.52 -16.83
C GLU A 113 -6.10 -11.13 -17.27
N ARG A 114 -5.11 -10.28 -17.58
CA ARG A 114 -3.79 -10.72 -18.04
C ARG A 114 -3.07 -11.60 -17.04
N GLU A 115 -3.08 -11.21 -15.80
CA GLU A 115 -2.32 -11.88 -14.74
C GLU A 115 -3.20 -12.84 -13.91
N MET A 116 -4.52 -12.81 -14.13
CA MET A 116 -5.51 -13.66 -13.43
C MET A 116 -5.30 -13.63 -11.92
N HIS A 117 -5.23 -12.43 -11.35
CA HIS A 117 -4.99 -12.24 -9.92
C HIS A 117 -6.07 -12.94 -9.07
N GLU A 118 -5.65 -13.55 -7.97
CA GLU A 118 -6.54 -14.25 -7.03
C GLU A 118 -6.82 -13.40 -5.79
N VAL A 119 -5.92 -12.46 -5.49
CA VAL A 119 -6.03 -11.53 -4.36
C VAL A 119 -5.66 -10.13 -4.83
N ALA A 120 -6.50 -9.17 -4.52
CA ALA A 120 -6.24 -7.75 -4.75
C ALA A 120 -6.24 -6.99 -3.41
N LYS A 121 -5.23 -6.14 -3.22
CA LYS A 121 -5.14 -5.20 -2.10
C LYS A 121 -5.19 -3.80 -2.68
N HIS A 122 -6.29 -3.08 -2.42
CA HIS A 122 -6.48 -1.73 -2.95
C HIS A 122 -6.04 -0.69 -1.91
N ALA A 123 -4.88 -0.03 -2.17
CA ALA A 123 -4.32 1.02 -1.33
C ALA A 123 -4.09 2.34 -2.09
N ALA A 124 -4.59 2.43 -3.33
CA ALA A 124 -4.54 3.67 -4.11
C ALA A 124 -5.60 4.65 -3.62
N ALA A 125 -5.18 5.82 -3.17
CA ALA A 125 -6.08 6.89 -2.74
C ALA A 125 -5.36 8.24 -2.70
N LEU A 126 -6.11 9.32 -2.93
CA LEU A 126 -5.72 10.66 -2.54
C LEU A 126 -6.10 10.87 -1.07
N LYS A 127 -5.13 11.24 -0.23
CA LYS A 127 -5.27 11.28 1.23
C LYS A 127 -4.94 12.63 1.88
N GLN A 128 -4.41 13.57 1.11
CA GLN A 128 -4.03 14.89 1.62
C GLN A 128 -5.28 15.78 1.65
N VAL A 129 -5.92 15.88 2.82
CA VAL A 129 -7.20 16.59 3.00
C VAL A 129 -7.22 17.98 2.36
N PRO A 130 -6.22 18.88 2.56
CA PRO A 130 -6.27 20.21 1.96
C PRO A 130 -6.30 20.19 0.42
N LEU A 131 -5.63 19.19 -0.20
CA LEU A 131 -5.64 19.04 -1.65
C LEU A 131 -6.96 18.44 -2.14
N VAL A 132 -7.51 17.47 -1.43
CA VAL A 132 -8.78 16.85 -1.79
C VAL A 132 -9.93 17.84 -1.64
N GLU A 133 -9.91 18.69 -0.63
CA GLU A 133 -10.90 19.77 -0.47
C GLU A 133 -10.77 20.85 -1.56
N ALA A 134 -9.56 21.18 -1.99
CA ALA A 134 -9.34 22.11 -3.10
C ALA A 134 -9.73 21.50 -4.46
N PHE A 135 -9.62 20.18 -4.62
CA PHE A 135 -9.88 19.45 -5.86
C PHE A 135 -10.79 18.22 -5.61
N PRO A 136 -12.04 18.42 -5.18
CA PRO A 136 -12.91 17.32 -4.74
C PRO A 136 -13.24 16.32 -5.86
N CYS A 137 -13.33 16.77 -7.11
CA CYS A 137 -13.54 15.90 -8.26
C CYS A 137 -12.41 14.86 -8.41
N GLU A 138 -11.16 15.25 -8.18
CA GLU A 138 -10.01 14.34 -8.23
C GLU A 138 -10.09 13.31 -7.10
N GLY A 139 -10.55 13.74 -5.92
CA GLY A 139 -10.82 12.84 -4.78
C GLY A 139 -11.87 11.80 -5.14
N VAL A 140 -13.02 12.22 -5.68
CA VAL A 140 -14.11 11.31 -6.08
C VAL A 140 -13.66 10.37 -7.20
N LEU A 141 -12.99 10.88 -8.23
CA LEU A 141 -12.53 10.05 -9.34
C LEU A 141 -11.53 8.98 -8.89
N THR A 142 -10.61 9.33 -7.99
CA THR A 142 -9.58 8.40 -7.53
C THR A 142 -10.11 7.47 -6.44
N ASN A 143 -10.69 8.03 -5.37
CA ASN A 143 -11.03 7.24 -4.18
C ASN A 143 -12.30 6.41 -4.38
N LEU A 144 -13.31 6.96 -5.05
CA LEU A 144 -14.57 6.25 -5.32
C LEU A 144 -14.55 5.56 -6.68
N GLY A 145 -14.24 6.30 -7.75
CA GLY A 145 -14.18 5.75 -9.12
C GLY A 145 -13.11 4.67 -9.26
N GLY A 146 -11.91 4.92 -8.72
CA GLY A 146 -10.82 3.95 -8.71
C GLY A 146 -11.16 2.68 -7.94
N LEU A 147 -11.74 2.82 -6.73
CA LEU A 147 -12.22 1.67 -5.96
C LEU A 147 -13.26 0.85 -6.73
N ARG A 148 -14.25 1.53 -7.36
CA ARG A 148 -15.27 0.86 -8.18
C ARG A 148 -14.64 0.06 -9.32
N ASN A 149 -13.73 0.66 -10.07
CA ASN A 149 -13.06 -0.01 -11.19
C ASN A 149 -12.29 -1.26 -10.73
N VAL A 150 -11.58 -1.17 -9.60
CA VAL A 150 -10.85 -2.31 -9.03
C VAL A 150 -11.81 -3.39 -8.52
N ALA A 151 -12.92 -3.01 -7.89
CA ALA A 151 -13.92 -3.96 -7.39
C ALA A 151 -14.62 -4.70 -8.52
N GLU A 152 -15.03 -4.00 -9.59
CA GLU A 152 -15.64 -4.60 -10.77
C GLU A 152 -14.68 -5.58 -11.48
N ALA A 153 -13.41 -5.20 -11.64
CA ALA A 153 -12.39 -6.05 -12.23
C ALA A 153 -12.09 -7.30 -11.38
N ALA A 154 -12.00 -7.14 -10.05
CA ALA A 154 -11.80 -8.25 -9.13
C ALA A 154 -13.00 -9.22 -9.14
N GLN A 155 -14.23 -8.68 -9.16
CA GLN A 155 -15.46 -9.46 -9.23
C GLN A 155 -15.54 -10.29 -10.53
N ALA A 156 -15.16 -9.70 -11.66
CA ALA A 156 -15.22 -10.36 -12.97
C ALA A 156 -14.39 -11.66 -13.02
N ILE A 157 -13.28 -11.72 -12.32
CA ILE A 157 -12.39 -12.88 -12.24
C ILE A 157 -12.48 -13.64 -10.90
N LYS A 158 -13.41 -13.25 -10.03
CA LYS A 158 -13.61 -13.82 -8.68
C LYS A 158 -12.39 -13.74 -7.78
N ALA A 159 -11.63 -12.64 -7.87
CA ALA A 159 -10.52 -12.36 -6.97
C ALA A 159 -11.01 -11.85 -5.62
N ASP A 160 -10.33 -12.26 -4.55
CA ASP A 160 -10.54 -11.71 -3.20
C ASP A 160 -10.07 -10.26 -3.16
N LEU A 161 -10.94 -9.32 -2.80
CA LEU A 161 -10.58 -7.90 -2.68
C LEU A 161 -10.52 -7.48 -1.20
N VAL A 162 -9.42 -6.83 -0.83
CA VAL A 162 -9.28 -6.11 0.45
C VAL A 162 -9.02 -4.64 0.16
N PHE A 163 -9.91 -3.80 0.63
CA PHE A 163 -9.80 -2.35 0.54
C PHE A 163 -9.21 -1.78 1.83
N VAL A 164 -8.17 -0.94 1.68
CA VAL A 164 -7.56 -0.21 2.80
C VAL A 164 -8.36 1.07 3.02
N SER A 165 -9.20 1.08 4.05
CA SER A 165 -10.01 2.22 4.44
C SER A 165 -9.31 3.06 5.52
N THR A 166 -9.99 4.07 6.06
CA THR A 166 -9.50 5.00 7.07
C THR A 166 -10.55 5.22 8.15
N ASP A 167 -10.11 5.57 9.36
CA ASP A 167 -10.96 6.02 10.48
C ASP A 167 -11.75 7.30 10.15
N LYS A 168 -11.22 8.14 9.25
CA LYS A 168 -11.90 9.36 8.80
C LYS A 168 -13.21 9.10 8.05
N ALA A 169 -13.42 7.87 7.57
CA ALA A 169 -14.67 7.46 6.92
C ALA A 169 -15.79 7.09 7.91
N VAL A 170 -15.53 7.06 9.23
CA VAL A 170 -16.51 6.62 10.24
C VAL A 170 -17.49 7.74 10.62
N ASP A 171 -17.01 8.97 10.69
CA ASP A 171 -17.84 10.16 10.98
C ASP A 171 -17.22 11.35 10.23
N PRO A 172 -17.44 11.43 8.91
CA PRO A 172 -16.74 12.40 8.06
C PRO A 172 -17.25 13.81 8.33
N THR A 173 -16.32 14.75 8.60
CA THR A 173 -16.60 16.19 8.74
C THR A 173 -16.10 16.99 7.53
N GLY A 174 -15.49 16.34 6.54
CA GLY A 174 -14.94 16.90 5.30
C GLY A 174 -15.11 15.94 4.12
N VAL A 175 -14.56 16.32 2.98
CA VAL A 175 -14.59 15.52 1.73
C VAL A 175 -13.63 14.33 1.81
#